data_72d530dc785819bdfb33e86df77fc92a
#
_entry.id   72d530dc785819bdfb33e86df77fc92a
#
_cell.length_a   1.000
_cell.length_b   1.000
_cell.length_c   1.000
_cell.angle_alpha   90.00
_cell.angle_beta   90.00
_cell.angle_gamma   90.00
#
_symmetry.space_group_name_H-M   'P 1'
#
loop_
_entity.id
_entity.type
_entity.pdbx_description
1 polymer ?
#
loop_
_entity_poly.entity_id
_entity_poly.type
_entity_poly.pdbx_seq_one_letter_code
_entity_poly.pdbx_strand_id
1 'polypeptide(L)'
;IILPIFAVRIGYAMIEQTENRLSVAEAQNICLRNNIPFYTYRLPGSREVIFGAQLSNDTRIFKGFEKHRGEKGFVITPFNHSSWSFPFFIKADLSFTDYLTDGEAIRNLQNTVFNTPERIFTKQDCEHFEYLDELRTMIDTLKREGMKKAVLSRTITIPCDSLRLSPAIFEQMKQYHHAFLFFAAIPGKCAWMGASPETFLKYDRNGFFTMSLAGT
;
A
#
# COMPACT_ATOMS: atom_id res chain seq x y z
N ILE A 1 5.46 -16.70 -11.55
CA ILE A 1 5.98 -15.47 -12.20
C ILE A 1 7.27 -15.13 -11.48
N ILE A 2 8.41 -15.32 -12.15
CA ILE A 2 9.72 -14.96 -11.63
C ILE A 2 9.83 -13.45 -11.83
N LEU A 3 9.80 -12.67 -10.74
CA LEU A 3 10.16 -11.26 -10.80
C LEU A 3 11.68 -11.19 -10.95
N PRO A 4 12.22 -10.49 -11.95
CA PRO A 4 13.66 -10.29 -12.05
C PRO A 4 14.15 -9.45 -10.88
N ILE A 5 15.24 -9.88 -10.26
CA ILE A 5 15.97 -9.10 -9.24
C ILE A 5 16.60 -7.92 -9.99
N PHE A 6 15.99 -6.74 -9.87
CA PHE A 6 16.59 -5.52 -10.40
C PHE A 6 17.57 -4.95 -9.37
N ALA A 7 18.82 -4.81 -9.79
CA ALA A 7 19.81 -4.03 -9.04
C ALA A 7 19.36 -2.56 -9.04
N VAL A 8 19.00 -2.04 -7.88
CA VAL A 8 18.66 -0.63 -7.70
C VAL A 8 19.94 0.20 -7.80
N ARG A 9 20.14 0.91 -8.91
CA ARG A 9 21.21 1.91 -9.01
C ARG A 9 20.72 3.18 -8.34
N ILE A 10 21.13 3.38 -7.08
CA ILE A 10 20.83 4.60 -6.33
C ILE A 10 21.73 5.72 -6.88
N GLY A 11 21.19 6.54 -7.78
CA GLY A 11 21.80 7.80 -8.17
C GLY A 11 21.42 8.86 -7.13
N TYR A 12 22.40 9.37 -6.39
CA TYR A 12 22.20 10.59 -5.60
C TYR A 12 22.07 11.77 -6.58
N ALA A 13 20.83 12.21 -6.83
CA ALA A 13 20.60 13.48 -7.48
C ALA A 13 20.83 14.59 -6.44
N MET A 14 21.76 15.48 -6.74
CA MET A 14 21.95 16.73 -5.99
C MET A 14 20.65 17.54 -6.06
N ILE A 15 20.09 17.85 -4.89
CA ILE A 15 18.87 18.66 -4.76
C ILE A 15 19.29 20.11 -5.05
N GLU A 16 19.00 20.59 -6.25
CA GLU A 16 18.86 22.02 -6.47
C GLU A 16 17.65 22.51 -5.69
N GLN A 17 17.85 23.55 -4.88
CA GLN A 17 16.78 24.28 -4.21
C GLN A 17 15.93 25.00 -5.28
N THR A 18 14.93 24.35 -5.79
CA THR A 18 13.97 24.93 -6.71
C THR A 18 12.57 24.74 -6.16
N GLU A 19 11.96 25.88 -5.85
CA GLU A 19 10.54 26.09 -5.61
C GLU A 19 9.93 25.38 -4.37
N ASN A 20 9.08 26.13 -3.70
CA ASN A 20 8.31 25.83 -2.50
C ASN A 20 7.25 24.74 -2.77
N ARG A 21 7.67 23.58 -3.30
CA ARG A 21 6.80 22.44 -3.63
C ARG A 21 7.34 21.15 -3.04
N LEU A 22 6.45 20.29 -2.60
CA LEU A 22 6.75 18.98 -2.02
C LEU A 22 6.20 17.88 -2.92
N SER A 23 7.04 16.98 -3.37
CA SER A 23 6.61 15.81 -4.14
C SER A 23 5.95 14.74 -3.26
N VAL A 24 5.22 13.81 -3.86
CA VAL A 24 4.64 12.66 -3.17
C VAL A 24 5.70 11.83 -2.43
N ALA A 25 6.86 11.58 -3.06
CA ALA A 25 7.94 10.81 -2.43
C ALA A 25 8.53 11.51 -1.20
N GLU A 26 8.69 12.82 -1.25
CA GLU A 26 9.14 13.60 -0.09
C GLU A 26 8.10 13.61 1.04
N ALA A 27 6.81 13.76 0.69
CA ALA A 27 5.73 13.69 1.66
C ALA A 27 5.65 12.31 2.34
N GLN A 28 5.80 11.21 1.58
CA GLN A 28 5.90 9.86 2.13
C GLN A 28 7.07 9.75 3.11
N ASN A 29 8.25 10.27 2.74
CA ASN A 29 9.44 10.28 3.61
C ASN A 29 9.22 11.06 4.92
N ILE A 30 8.53 12.20 4.84
CA ILE A 30 8.17 12.99 6.04
C ILE A 30 7.23 12.17 6.93
N CYS A 31 6.17 11.60 6.35
CA CYS A 31 5.20 10.81 7.10
C CYS A 31 5.84 9.58 7.78
N LEU A 32 6.73 8.87 7.07
CA LEU A 32 7.44 7.73 7.66
C LEU A 32 8.35 8.13 8.82
N ARG A 33 9.09 9.22 8.69
CA ARG A 33 9.97 9.72 9.75
C ARG A 33 9.22 10.25 10.96
N ASN A 34 8.09 10.90 10.71
CA ASN A 34 7.31 11.61 11.73
C ASN A 34 6.15 10.76 12.27
N ASN A 35 6.05 9.50 11.87
CA ASN A 35 4.98 8.57 12.26
C ASN A 35 3.57 9.07 11.92
N ILE A 36 3.40 9.74 10.80
CA ILE A 36 2.10 10.26 10.33
C ILE A 36 1.40 9.18 9.48
N PRO A 37 0.14 8.82 9.78
CA PRO A 37 -0.63 7.95 8.91
C PRO A 37 -0.86 8.59 7.55
N PHE A 38 -0.61 7.84 6.47
CA PHE A 38 -0.78 8.34 5.12
C PHE A 38 -1.19 7.25 4.14
N TYR A 39 -1.66 7.68 2.98
CA TYR A 39 -1.87 6.84 1.83
C TYR A 39 -1.43 7.55 0.55
N THR A 40 -1.07 6.75 -0.42
CA THR A 40 -0.78 7.18 -1.79
C THR A 40 -1.38 6.17 -2.73
N TYR A 41 -2.02 6.63 -3.81
CA TYR A 41 -2.48 5.72 -4.85
C TYR A 41 -2.46 6.36 -6.22
N ARG A 42 -2.46 5.51 -7.24
CA ARG A 42 -2.65 5.86 -8.64
C ARG A 42 -3.65 4.90 -9.26
N LEU A 43 -4.66 5.44 -9.92
CA LEU A 43 -5.66 4.64 -10.64
C LEU A 43 -5.05 4.02 -11.90
N PRO A 44 -5.56 2.85 -12.36
CA PRO A 44 -5.14 2.24 -13.62
C PRO A 44 -5.30 3.21 -14.79
N GLY A 45 -4.25 3.35 -15.61
CA GLY A 45 -4.23 4.25 -16.76
C GLY A 45 -4.08 5.74 -16.45
N SER A 46 -4.11 6.14 -15.18
CA SER A 46 -3.82 7.52 -14.78
C SER A 46 -2.31 7.77 -14.70
N ARG A 47 -1.91 9.01 -14.93
CA ARG A 47 -0.56 9.51 -14.61
C ARG A 47 -0.51 10.16 -13.23
N GLU A 48 -1.64 10.64 -12.75
CA GLU A 48 -1.77 11.35 -11.49
C GLU A 48 -1.62 10.43 -10.29
N VAL A 49 -0.82 10.84 -9.34
CA VAL A 49 -0.63 10.16 -8.06
C VAL A 49 -1.28 10.99 -6.96
N ILE A 50 -2.24 10.40 -6.28
CA ILE A 50 -2.97 11.03 -5.19
C ILE A 50 -2.30 10.66 -3.87
N PHE A 51 -2.04 11.67 -3.05
CA PHE A 51 -1.52 11.54 -1.70
C PHE A 51 -2.53 12.06 -0.69
N GLY A 52 -2.61 11.42 0.48
CA GLY A 52 -3.36 11.91 1.62
C GLY A 52 -2.69 11.55 2.94
N ALA A 53 -2.75 12.45 3.91
CA ALA A 53 -2.19 12.26 5.25
C ALA A 53 -3.20 12.66 6.32
N GLN A 54 -3.18 11.92 7.43
CA GLN A 54 -3.96 12.22 8.62
C GLN A 54 -3.08 12.96 9.62
N LEU A 55 -3.40 14.22 9.89
CA LEU A 55 -2.63 15.08 10.79
C LEU A 55 -3.12 15.02 12.25
N SER A 56 -4.01 14.09 12.55
CA SER A 56 -4.47 13.78 13.92
C SER A 56 -3.95 12.39 14.34
N ASN A 57 -3.66 12.23 15.65
CA ASN A 57 -3.12 10.97 16.19
C ASN A 57 -4.24 9.99 16.63
N ASP A 58 -5.41 10.07 16.04
CA ASP A 58 -6.51 9.16 16.29
C ASP A 58 -6.54 8.04 15.24
N THR A 59 -6.11 6.84 15.59
CA THR A 59 -6.29 5.69 14.70
C THR A 59 -7.77 5.34 14.62
N ARG A 60 -8.36 5.51 13.44
CA ARG A 60 -9.79 5.25 13.23
C ARG A 60 -10.03 3.85 12.71
N ILE A 61 -10.87 3.11 13.44
CA ILE A 61 -11.42 1.85 12.93
C ILE A 61 -12.53 2.19 11.94
N PHE A 62 -12.46 1.60 10.75
CA PHE A 62 -13.51 1.77 9.76
C PHE A 62 -14.78 1.03 10.22
N LYS A 63 -15.87 1.76 10.41
CA LYS A 63 -17.16 1.25 10.91
C LYS A 63 -18.26 1.22 9.84
N GLY A 64 -17.88 1.25 8.57
CA GLY A 64 -18.79 1.31 7.43
C GLY A 64 -18.89 2.69 6.79
N PHE A 65 -19.27 2.71 5.52
CA PHE A 65 -19.29 3.95 4.71
C PHE A 65 -20.28 5.00 5.22
N GLU A 66 -21.38 4.59 5.84
CA GLU A 66 -22.38 5.53 6.37
C GLU A 66 -21.82 6.42 7.47
N LYS A 67 -20.96 5.86 8.34
CA LYS A 67 -20.33 6.60 9.45
C LYS A 67 -19.22 7.55 9.01
N HIS A 68 -18.70 7.36 7.81
CA HIS A 68 -17.66 8.19 7.19
C HIS A 68 -18.20 8.99 6.01
N ARG A 69 -19.53 9.16 5.93
CA ARG A 69 -20.17 9.89 4.83
C ARG A 69 -19.71 11.35 4.80
N GLY A 70 -19.18 11.78 3.65
CA GLY A 70 -18.63 13.11 3.46
C GLY A 70 -17.18 13.29 3.92
N GLU A 71 -16.59 12.31 4.58
CA GLU A 71 -15.15 12.31 4.88
C GLU A 71 -14.35 11.82 3.67
N LYS A 72 -13.24 12.49 3.38
CA LYS A 72 -12.25 12.01 2.41
C LYS A 72 -11.22 11.16 3.15
N GLY A 73 -10.79 10.06 2.54
CA GLY A 73 -9.78 9.21 3.14
C GLY A 73 -9.59 7.89 2.41
N PHE A 74 -8.86 6.99 3.04
CA PHE A 74 -8.49 5.69 2.50
C PHE A 74 -8.81 4.58 3.51
N VAL A 75 -9.43 3.50 3.05
CA VAL A 75 -9.76 2.33 3.87
C VAL A 75 -8.75 1.23 3.59
N ILE A 76 -8.14 0.70 4.64
CA ILE A 76 -7.38 -0.54 4.61
C ILE A 76 -8.15 -1.58 5.40
N THR A 77 -8.49 -2.68 4.75
CA THR A 77 -9.19 -3.79 5.42
C THR A 77 -8.43 -5.09 5.20
N PRO A 78 -8.28 -5.90 6.25
CA PRO A 78 -7.75 -7.24 6.10
C PRO A 78 -8.75 -8.09 5.30
N PHE A 79 -8.25 -9.08 4.56
CA PHE A 79 -9.10 -10.03 3.85
C PHE A 79 -9.94 -10.89 4.82
N ASN A 80 -9.31 -11.31 5.91
CA ASN A 80 -9.99 -12.07 6.94
C ASN A 80 -10.19 -11.23 8.19
N HIS A 81 -11.44 -11.03 8.59
CA HIS A 81 -11.79 -10.34 9.84
C HIS A 81 -11.63 -11.31 11.02
N SER A 82 -10.52 -11.19 11.72
CA SER A 82 -10.31 -11.85 13.02
C SER A 82 -10.40 -10.84 14.15
N SER A 83 -10.50 -11.32 15.40
CA SER A 83 -10.46 -10.45 16.60
C SER A 83 -9.19 -9.61 16.74
N TRP A 84 -8.17 -9.88 15.93
CA TRP A 84 -6.86 -9.24 15.95
C TRP A 84 -6.59 -8.33 14.75
N SER A 85 -7.46 -8.30 13.75
CA SER A 85 -7.30 -7.50 12.54
C SER A 85 -8.53 -6.65 12.27
N PHE A 86 -8.39 -5.34 12.39
CA PHE A 86 -9.46 -4.38 12.17
C PHE A 86 -9.26 -3.63 10.86
N PRO A 87 -10.35 -3.27 10.17
CA PRO A 87 -10.29 -2.32 9.08
C PRO A 87 -9.95 -0.93 9.62
N PHE A 88 -9.05 -0.22 8.96
CA PHE A 88 -8.64 1.13 9.33
C PHE A 88 -9.11 2.15 8.31
N PHE A 89 -9.41 3.36 8.78
CA PHE A 89 -9.69 4.52 7.96
C PHE A 89 -8.63 5.59 8.20
N ILE A 90 -7.89 5.94 7.16
CA ILE A 90 -6.94 7.06 7.18
C ILE A 90 -7.67 8.28 6.63
N LYS A 91 -7.99 9.24 7.49
CA LYS A 91 -8.64 10.49 7.09
C LYS A 91 -7.67 11.37 6.31
N ALA A 92 -8.14 12.02 5.25
CA ALA A 92 -7.36 12.99 4.51
C ALA A 92 -7.51 14.40 5.10
N ASP A 93 -6.77 14.70 6.17
CA ASP A 93 -6.67 16.07 6.69
C ASP A 93 -5.86 16.97 5.74
N LEU A 94 -4.90 16.36 5.05
CA LEU A 94 -4.15 16.91 3.92
C LEU A 94 -4.29 15.99 2.72
N SER A 95 -4.55 16.54 1.52
CA SER A 95 -4.50 15.76 0.28
C SER A 95 -4.07 16.61 -0.91
N PHE A 96 -3.31 16.02 -1.82
CA PHE A 96 -2.85 16.67 -3.06
C PHE A 96 -2.58 15.63 -4.16
N THR A 97 -2.38 16.13 -5.38
CA THR A 97 -2.02 15.34 -6.55
C THR A 97 -0.64 15.75 -7.01
N ASP A 98 0.26 14.79 -7.19
CA ASP A 98 1.66 14.90 -7.63
C ASP A 98 2.54 15.81 -6.77
N TYR A 99 2.14 17.06 -6.53
CA TYR A 99 2.91 18.05 -5.78
C TYR A 99 2.05 18.88 -4.86
N LEU A 100 2.53 19.14 -3.65
CA LEU A 100 1.98 20.11 -2.71
C LEU A 100 2.73 21.43 -2.86
N THR A 101 2.01 22.53 -3.15
CA THR A 101 2.59 23.87 -3.35
C THR A 101 2.18 24.85 -2.26
N ASP A 102 1.21 24.52 -1.42
CA ASP A 102 0.81 25.34 -0.28
C ASP A 102 1.88 25.28 0.82
N GLY A 103 2.57 26.40 1.01
CA GLY A 103 3.66 26.50 1.97
C GLY A 103 3.22 26.36 3.44
N GLU A 104 1.98 26.68 3.78
CA GLU A 104 1.45 26.42 5.14
C GLU A 104 1.18 24.94 5.36
N ALA A 105 0.55 24.29 4.40
CA ALA A 105 0.30 22.85 4.43
C ALA A 105 1.61 22.04 4.45
N ILE A 106 2.65 22.47 3.72
CA ILE A 106 3.99 21.88 3.77
C ILE A 106 4.57 22.00 5.18
N ARG A 107 4.55 23.18 5.79
CA ARG A 107 5.04 23.39 7.17
C ARG A 107 4.26 22.57 8.18
N ASN A 108 2.94 22.50 8.04
CA ASN A 108 2.08 21.70 8.93
C ASN A 108 2.46 20.21 8.87
N LEU A 109 2.67 19.67 7.67
CA LEU A 109 3.10 18.27 7.49
C LEU A 109 4.50 18.03 8.10
N GLN A 110 5.44 18.95 7.88
CA GLN A 110 6.83 18.83 8.38
C GLN A 110 6.90 18.91 9.92
N ASN A 111 6.05 19.73 10.55
CA ASN A 111 6.03 19.97 12.00
C ASN A 111 5.17 18.96 12.75
N THR A 112 4.30 18.23 12.08
CA THR A 112 3.50 17.17 12.72
C THR A 112 4.40 15.98 13.02
N VAL A 113 4.44 15.55 14.27
CA VAL A 113 5.21 14.37 14.73
C VAL A 113 4.38 13.60 15.73
N PHE A 114 4.25 12.29 15.55
CA PHE A 114 3.56 11.42 16.49
C PHE A 114 4.51 10.42 17.12
N ASN A 115 4.31 10.20 18.43
CA ASN A 115 4.98 9.14 19.15
C ASN A 115 4.20 7.84 18.96
N THR A 116 4.80 6.87 18.30
CA THR A 116 4.21 5.53 18.17
C THR A 116 5.09 4.52 18.91
N PRO A 117 4.50 3.55 19.62
CA PRO A 117 5.29 2.47 20.20
C PRO A 117 5.94 1.65 19.09
N GLU A 118 7.19 1.27 19.32
CA GLU A 118 7.91 0.38 18.41
C GLU A 118 7.17 -0.96 18.33
N ARG A 119 6.80 -1.36 17.13
CA ARG A 119 6.13 -2.64 16.91
C ARG A 119 7.18 -3.71 16.64
N ILE A 120 7.25 -4.69 17.51
CA ILE A 120 8.04 -5.90 17.27
C ILE A 120 7.24 -6.75 16.28
N PHE A 121 7.73 -6.86 15.05
CA PHE A 121 7.17 -7.80 14.07
C PHE A 121 7.70 -9.21 14.41
N THR A 122 6.81 -10.12 14.73
CA THR A 122 7.17 -11.55 14.78
C THR A 122 7.35 -12.06 13.36
N LYS A 123 8.53 -12.57 13.08
CA LYS A 123 8.86 -13.19 11.81
C LYS A 123 8.08 -14.50 11.70
N GLN A 124 7.25 -14.61 10.65
CA GLN A 124 6.62 -15.88 10.27
C GLN A 124 6.96 -16.13 8.80
N ASP A 125 8.00 -16.92 8.59
CA ASP A 125 8.42 -17.35 7.25
C ASP A 125 7.93 -18.76 7.02
N CYS A 126 7.42 -19.03 5.82
CA CYS A 126 7.27 -20.38 5.32
C CYS A 126 8.59 -20.80 4.69
N GLU A 127 9.20 -21.88 5.19
CA GLU A 127 10.43 -22.40 4.61
C GLU A 127 10.20 -22.94 3.18
N HIS A 128 11.24 -22.92 2.37
CA HIS A 128 11.15 -23.35 0.97
C HIS A 128 10.69 -24.82 0.83
N PHE A 129 11.11 -25.68 1.73
CA PHE A 129 10.74 -27.09 1.72
C PHE A 129 9.26 -27.29 2.08
N GLU A 130 8.75 -26.56 3.07
CA GLU A 130 7.33 -26.59 3.44
C GLU A 130 6.45 -26.18 2.25
N TYR A 131 6.84 -25.15 1.52
CA TYR A 131 6.10 -24.72 0.31
C TYR A 131 6.06 -25.80 -0.77
N LEU A 132 7.14 -26.53 -1.01
CA LEU A 132 7.18 -27.61 -1.99
C LEU A 132 6.28 -28.79 -1.59
N ASP A 133 6.21 -29.11 -0.32
CA ASP A 133 5.32 -30.17 0.18
C ASP A 133 3.85 -29.76 0.14
N GLU A 134 3.54 -28.51 0.49
CA GLU A 134 2.21 -27.93 0.30
C GLU A 134 1.80 -27.93 -1.18
N LEU A 135 2.72 -27.58 -2.09
CA LEU A 135 2.47 -27.60 -3.52
C LEU A 135 2.18 -29.01 -4.04
N ARG A 136 2.91 -30.02 -3.60
CA ARG A 136 2.64 -31.44 -3.94
C ARG A 136 1.27 -31.87 -3.45
N THR A 137 0.96 -31.58 -2.18
CA THR A 137 -0.33 -31.87 -1.58
C THR A 137 -1.48 -31.21 -2.34
N MET A 138 -1.30 -29.96 -2.75
CA MET A 138 -2.28 -29.22 -3.56
C MET A 138 -2.47 -29.89 -4.92
N ILE A 139 -1.41 -30.25 -5.63
CA ILE A 139 -1.48 -30.92 -6.93
C ILE A 139 -2.26 -32.24 -6.83
N ASP A 140 -1.99 -33.05 -5.80
CA ASP A 140 -2.68 -34.32 -5.59
C ASP A 140 -4.15 -34.12 -5.24
N THR A 141 -4.45 -33.08 -4.46
CA THR A 141 -5.84 -32.71 -4.14
C THR A 141 -6.59 -32.24 -5.40
N LEU A 142 -5.98 -31.40 -6.24
CA LEU A 142 -6.59 -30.95 -7.50
C LEU A 142 -6.95 -32.13 -8.39
N LYS A 143 -6.04 -33.12 -8.51
CA LYS A 143 -6.30 -34.33 -9.33
C LYS A 143 -7.43 -35.18 -8.76
N ARG A 144 -7.43 -35.40 -7.43
CA ARG A 144 -8.43 -36.20 -6.75
C ARG A 144 -9.83 -35.60 -6.80
N GLU A 145 -9.93 -34.28 -6.57
CA GLU A 145 -11.21 -33.57 -6.52
C GLU A 145 -11.68 -33.08 -7.90
N GLY A 146 -10.91 -33.35 -8.96
CA GLY A 146 -11.25 -32.92 -10.32
C GLY A 146 -11.25 -31.40 -10.55
N MET A 147 -10.56 -30.67 -9.68
CA MET A 147 -10.41 -29.22 -9.83
C MET A 147 -9.38 -28.90 -10.92
N LYS A 148 -9.63 -27.85 -11.69
CA LYS A 148 -8.78 -27.49 -12.82
C LYS A 148 -7.60 -26.59 -12.44
N LYS A 149 -7.76 -25.80 -11.37
CA LYS A 149 -6.79 -24.77 -11.01
C LYS A 149 -6.90 -24.38 -9.53
N ALA A 150 -5.77 -24.15 -8.91
CA ALA A 150 -5.62 -23.42 -7.65
C ALA A 150 -4.36 -22.56 -7.69
N VAL A 151 -4.29 -21.56 -6.84
CA VAL A 151 -3.11 -20.68 -6.70
C VAL A 151 -2.58 -20.80 -5.28
N LEU A 152 -1.34 -21.26 -5.15
CA LEU A 152 -0.63 -21.31 -3.87
C LEU A 152 0.27 -20.09 -3.75
N SER A 153 0.21 -19.40 -2.62
CA SER A 153 1.09 -18.28 -2.29
C SER A 153 1.99 -18.63 -1.13
N ARG A 154 3.12 -17.93 -1.01
CA ARG A 154 3.99 -18.01 0.16
C ARG A 154 4.43 -16.62 0.59
N THR A 155 4.77 -16.47 1.86
CA THR A 155 5.41 -15.27 2.39
C THR A 155 6.93 -15.45 2.37
N ILE A 156 7.63 -14.41 1.93
CA ILE A 156 9.10 -14.32 2.02
C ILE A 156 9.41 -13.09 2.86
N THR A 157 10.12 -13.28 3.97
CA THR A 157 10.60 -12.16 4.78
C THR A 157 12.01 -11.78 4.35
N ILE A 158 12.17 -10.53 3.95
CA ILE A 158 13.47 -9.97 3.58
C ILE A 158 13.90 -9.00 4.67
N PRO A 159 14.99 -9.28 5.42
CA PRO A 159 15.50 -8.34 6.40
C PRO A 159 16.14 -7.15 5.68
N CYS A 160 15.45 -6.02 5.68
CA CYS A 160 15.97 -4.77 5.13
C CYS A 160 15.32 -3.58 5.86
N ASP A 161 15.91 -2.40 5.72
CA ASP A 161 15.28 -1.14 6.16
C ASP A 161 14.19 -0.73 5.16
N SER A 162 13.18 -1.61 5.03
CA SER A 162 12.17 -1.56 3.98
C SER A 162 11.33 -0.29 4.03
N LEU A 163 11.07 0.26 5.21
CA LEU A 163 10.28 1.50 5.32
C LEU A 163 11.00 2.69 4.68
N ARG A 164 12.32 2.81 4.84
CA ARG A 164 13.10 3.88 4.20
C ARG A 164 13.17 3.74 2.68
N LEU A 165 13.12 2.52 2.18
CA LEU A 165 13.15 2.24 0.75
C LEU A 165 11.75 2.33 0.09
N SER A 166 10.67 2.34 0.86
CA SER A 166 9.31 2.28 0.34
C SER A 166 8.96 3.38 -0.66
N PRO A 167 9.32 4.67 -0.48
CA PRO A 167 9.04 5.69 -1.48
C PRO A 167 9.74 5.42 -2.81
N ALA A 168 11.00 4.95 -2.78
CA ALA A 168 11.72 4.60 -4.00
C ALA A 168 11.12 3.38 -4.71
N ILE A 169 10.67 2.39 -3.95
CA ILE A 169 9.96 1.21 -4.48
C ILE A 169 8.65 1.64 -5.12
N PHE A 170 7.88 2.53 -4.48
CA PHE A 170 6.63 3.05 -5.05
C PHE A 170 6.89 3.79 -6.37
N GLU A 171 7.95 4.59 -6.47
CA GLU A 171 8.34 5.25 -7.72
C GLU A 171 8.65 4.23 -8.83
N GLN A 172 9.36 3.15 -8.52
CA GLN A 172 9.62 2.07 -9.47
C GLN A 172 8.35 1.36 -9.93
N MET A 173 7.36 1.20 -9.05
CA MET A 173 6.08 0.58 -9.39
C MET A 173 5.25 1.41 -10.38
N LYS A 174 5.53 2.70 -10.56
CA LYS A 174 4.83 3.57 -11.54
C LYS A 174 4.95 3.08 -12.98
N GLN A 175 5.94 2.24 -13.31
CA GLN A 175 6.05 1.59 -14.61
C GLN A 175 4.86 0.68 -14.96
N TYR A 176 4.11 0.19 -13.95
CA TYR A 176 2.94 -0.66 -14.16
C TYR A 176 1.69 0.17 -14.48
N HIS A 177 1.64 0.76 -15.68
CA HIS A 177 0.62 1.76 -16.08
C HIS A 177 -0.83 1.29 -15.95
N HIS A 178 -1.09 0.00 -16.12
CA HIS A 178 -2.44 -0.58 -16.07
C HIS A 178 -2.83 -1.12 -14.69
N ALA A 179 -1.94 -1.00 -13.70
CA ALA A 179 -2.21 -1.44 -12.35
C ALA A 179 -2.72 -0.31 -11.45
N PHE A 180 -3.62 -0.66 -10.54
CA PHE A 180 -3.88 0.15 -9.35
C PHE A 180 -2.65 0.07 -8.45
N LEU A 181 -1.99 1.19 -8.23
CA LEU A 181 -0.87 1.29 -7.29
C LEU A 181 -1.36 1.88 -5.99
N PHE A 182 -0.88 1.35 -4.89
CA PHE A 182 -1.13 1.94 -3.58
C PHE A 182 0.05 1.77 -2.65
N PHE A 183 0.22 2.72 -1.76
CA PHE A 183 1.07 2.63 -0.59
C PHE A 183 0.35 3.33 0.56
N ALA A 184 0.09 2.62 1.63
CA ALA A 184 -0.56 3.16 2.82
C ALA A 184 0.14 2.66 4.08
N ALA A 185 0.32 3.56 5.04
CA ALA A 185 0.96 3.25 6.30
C ALA A 185 0.22 3.88 7.47
N ILE A 186 0.04 3.10 8.52
CA ILE A 186 -0.42 3.53 9.83
C ILE A 186 0.68 3.12 10.81
N PRO A 187 1.54 4.05 11.21
CA PRO A 187 2.70 3.79 12.06
C PRO A 187 2.33 3.01 13.33
N GLY A 188 3.16 2.04 13.70
CA GLY A 188 2.90 1.12 14.81
C GLY A 188 1.77 0.09 14.56
N LYS A 189 1.11 0.10 13.39
CA LYS A 189 0.02 -0.83 13.06
C LYS A 189 0.30 -1.64 11.80
N CYS A 190 0.40 -0.98 10.65
CA CYS A 190 0.65 -1.64 9.38
C CYS A 190 1.24 -0.68 8.34
N ALA A 191 1.95 -1.26 7.38
CA ALA A 191 2.33 -0.59 6.13
C ALA A 191 2.15 -1.58 4.98
N TRP A 192 1.42 -1.18 3.95
CA TRP A 192 1.13 -2.01 2.79
C TRP A 192 1.37 -1.26 1.51
N MET A 193 1.98 -1.93 0.57
CA MET A 193 2.24 -1.43 -0.77
C MET A 193 1.92 -2.52 -1.79
N GLY A 194 1.34 -2.13 -2.92
CA GLY A 194 1.01 -3.10 -3.95
C GLY A 194 0.71 -2.48 -5.31
N ALA A 195 0.79 -3.34 -6.33
CA ALA A 195 0.33 -3.08 -7.68
C ALA A 195 -0.65 -4.18 -8.09
N SER A 196 -1.90 -3.84 -8.32
CA SER A 196 -2.93 -4.79 -8.73
C SER A 196 -3.44 -4.45 -10.14
N PRO A 197 -3.29 -5.35 -11.11
CA PRO A 197 -3.91 -5.19 -12.42
C PRO A 197 -5.39 -5.59 -12.41
N GLU A 198 -5.86 -6.22 -11.35
CA GLU A 198 -7.21 -6.78 -11.22
C GLU A 198 -8.19 -5.75 -10.68
N THR A 199 -9.33 -5.62 -11.36
CA THR A 199 -10.42 -4.75 -10.93
C THR A 199 -11.40 -5.55 -10.10
N PHE A 200 -11.42 -5.34 -8.78
CA PHE A 200 -12.36 -5.99 -7.88
C PHE A 200 -13.80 -5.59 -8.20
N LEU A 201 -14.05 -4.28 -8.30
CA LEU A 201 -15.35 -3.75 -8.66
C LEU A 201 -15.20 -2.35 -9.27
N LYS A 202 -15.81 -2.15 -10.45
CA LYS A 202 -15.96 -0.85 -11.10
C LYS A 202 -17.45 -0.64 -11.36
N TYR A 203 -17.93 0.55 -11.10
CA TYR A 203 -19.26 1.01 -11.47
C TYR A 203 -19.15 2.26 -12.36
N ASP A 204 -19.82 2.22 -13.49
CA ASP A 204 -19.93 3.34 -14.40
C ASP A 204 -21.34 3.36 -15.05
N ARG A 205 -21.54 4.22 -16.06
CA ARG A 205 -22.83 4.36 -16.76
C ARG A 205 -23.33 3.05 -17.42
N ASN A 206 -22.42 2.10 -17.67
CA ASN A 206 -22.74 0.81 -18.29
C ASN A 206 -23.02 -0.28 -17.23
N GLY A 207 -22.92 0.04 -15.94
CA GLY A 207 -23.20 -0.87 -14.83
C GLY A 207 -21.98 -1.29 -14.04
N PHE A 208 -22.09 -2.45 -13.39
CA PHE A 208 -21.03 -3.04 -12.59
C PHE A 208 -20.11 -3.91 -13.43
N PHE A 209 -18.82 -3.79 -13.19
CA PHE A 209 -17.78 -4.61 -13.79
C PHE A 209 -16.85 -5.16 -12.72
N THR A 210 -16.54 -6.43 -12.82
CA THR A 210 -15.50 -7.10 -12.00
C THR A 210 -14.60 -7.93 -12.91
N MET A 211 -13.37 -8.21 -12.46
CA MET A 211 -12.39 -8.97 -13.22
C MET A 211 -11.86 -10.12 -12.36
N SER A 212 -11.76 -11.29 -12.95
CA SER A 212 -11.13 -12.46 -12.36
C SER A 212 -9.96 -12.90 -13.24
N LEU A 213 -8.74 -12.46 -12.94
CA LEU A 213 -7.54 -12.78 -13.73
C LEU A 213 -7.10 -14.23 -13.57
N ALA A 214 -7.27 -14.77 -12.39
CA ALA A 214 -6.85 -16.14 -12.07
C ALA A 214 -7.96 -17.17 -12.31
N GLY A 215 -9.18 -16.76 -12.61
CA GLY A 215 -10.36 -17.65 -12.69
C GLY A 215 -10.71 -18.26 -11.34
N THR A 216 -10.39 -17.53 -10.27
CA THR A 216 -10.67 -17.92 -8.87
C THR A 216 -11.78 -17.09 -8.28
#